data_e26b3589f92fe63b1fee9a0276529190
#
_entry.id   e26b3589f92fe63b1fee9a0276529190
#
_cell.length_a   1.000
_cell.length_b   1.000
_cell.length_c   1.000
_cell.angle_alpha   90.00
_cell.angle_beta   90.00
_cell.angle_gamma   90.00
#
_symmetry.space_group_name_H-M   'P 1'
#
loop_
_entity.id
_entity.type
_entity.pdbx_description
1 polymer ?
#
loop_
_entity_poly.entity_id
_entity_poly.type
_entity_poly.pdbx_seq_one_letter_code
_entity_poly.pdbx_strand_id
1 'polypeptide(L)'
;MQSAWRSPRAWLILLLVAIAGCFADITTKTWAFDTIANSPVILEREQLLSNPNWSPIPMHDGVVAIPGRLLNFRLVLNDGAVFGIGSQQRIFFILFTVVALFIAGWIFGRHTTDKNTTAHIALGLILGGGLGNLYDRIFIGRVRDFMHMFPDRHL
;
A
#
# COMPACT_ATOMS: atom_id res chain seq x y z
N MET A 1 7.24 -33.64 0.26
CA MET A 1 7.36 -32.18 0.27
C MET A 1 7.04 -31.68 1.68
N GLN A 2 7.90 -30.87 2.25
CA GLN A 2 7.71 -30.31 3.58
C GLN A 2 6.81 -29.06 3.49
N SER A 3 5.93 -28.83 4.48
CA SER A 3 5.15 -27.59 4.56
C SER A 3 6.10 -26.40 4.67
N ALA A 4 5.75 -25.27 4.00
CA ALA A 4 6.52 -24.03 4.06
C ALA A 4 6.71 -23.53 5.49
N TRP A 5 5.73 -23.79 6.38
CA TRP A 5 5.82 -23.45 7.80
C TRP A 5 7.07 -23.97 8.50
N ARG A 6 7.54 -25.17 8.10
CA ARG A 6 8.74 -25.82 8.67
C ARG A 6 10.03 -25.52 7.90
N SER A 7 9.96 -24.75 6.83
CA SER A 7 11.09 -24.45 5.95
C SER A 7 11.72 -23.08 6.25
N PRO A 8 12.93 -23.03 6.81
CA PRO A 8 13.63 -21.75 7.02
C PRO A 8 13.82 -20.96 5.72
N ARG A 9 14.07 -21.67 4.61
CA ARG A 9 14.22 -21.05 3.28
C ARG A 9 12.92 -20.35 2.84
N ALA A 10 11.77 -21.00 3.03
CA ALA A 10 10.48 -20.43 2.65
C ALA A 10 10.18 -19.15 3.47
N TRP A 11 10.44 -19.18 4.76
CA TRP A 11 10.34 -18.02 5.64
C TRP A 11 11.30 -16.90 5.25
N LEU A 12 12.55 -17.23 4.94
CA LEU A 12 13.54 -16.25 4.51
C LEU A 12 13.06 -15.51 3.25
N ILE A 13 12.57 -16.22 2.24
CA ILE A 13 12.06 -15.62 1.00
C ILE A 13 10.84 -14.75 1.31
N LEU A 14 9.86 -15.26 2.04
CA LEU A 14 8.65 -14.53 2.39
C LEU A 14 8.98 -13.22 3.12
N LEU A 15 9.80 -13.29 4.17
CA LEU A 15 10.13 -12.15 5.01
C LEU A 15 11.00 -11.12 4.28
N LEU A 16 12.01 -11.56 3.51
CA LEU A 16 12.84 -10.63 2.73
C LEU A 16 11.99 -9.87 1.70
N VAL A 17 11.11 -10.57 0.98
CA VAL A 17 10.23 -9.93 0.01
C VAL A 17 9.21 -9.01 0.68
N ALA A 18 8.63 -9.41 1.82
CA ALA A 18 7.70 -8.58 2.56
C ALA A 18 8.37 -7.30 3.10
N ILE A 19 9.56 -7.41 3.68
CA ILE A 19 10.31 -6.27 4.19
C ILE A 19 10.72 -5.35 3.03
N ALA A 20 11.27 -5.89 1.95
CA ALA A 20 11.65 -5.11 0.79
C ALA A 20 10.44 -4.41 0.14
N GLY A 21 9.31 -5.12 0.01
CA GLY A 21 8.06 -4.56 -0.51
C GLY A 21 7.50 -3.43 0.38
N CYS A 22 7.47 -3.63 1.68
CA CYS A 22 7.02 -2.62 2.63
C CYS A 22 7.94 -1.38 2.60
N PHE A 23 9.25 -1.59 2.58
CA PHE A 23 10.23 -0.51 2.48
C PHE A 23 10.08 0.26 1.16
N ALA A 24 9.94 -0.44 0.04
CA ALA A 24 9.72 0.18 -1.26
C ALA A 24 8.40 0.98 -1.30
N ASP A 25 7.31 0.45 -0.75
CA ASP A 25 6.02 1.14 -0.66
C ASP A 25 6.14 2.46 0.12
N ILE A 26 6.71 2.41 1.33
CA ILE A 26 6.86 3.59 2.18
C ILE A 26 7.79 4.63 1.54
N THR A 27 8.93 4.20 0.98
CA THR A 27 9.92 5.13 0.40
C THR A 27 9.41 5.78 -0.88
N THR A 28 8.76 5.03 -1.77
CA THR A 28 8.20 5.60 -3.00
C THR A 28 7.04 6.56 -2.71
N LYS A 29 6.19 6.28 -1.74
CA LYS A 29 5.15 7.19 -1.26
C LYS A 29 5.74 8.46 -0.67
N THR A 30 6.77 8.35 0.15
CA THR A 30 7.46 9.52 0.73
C THR A 30 8.07 10.37 -0.37
N TRP A 31 8.84 9.75 -1.28
CA TRP A 31 9.39 10.44 -2.43
C TRP A 31 8.31 11.15 -3.27
N ALA A 32 7.20 10.50 -3.54
CA ALA A 32 6.12 11.09 -4.32
C ALA A 32 5.53 12.33 -3.65
N PHE A 33 5.26 12.25 -2.33
CA PHE A 33 4.70 13.37 -1.56
C PHE A 33 5.69 14.51 -1.33
N ASP A 34 6.99 14.25 -1.45
CA ASP A 34 8.03 15.28 -1.37
C ASP A 34 8.25 16.01 -2.71
N THR A 35 7.94 15.39 -3.86
CA THR A 35 8.40 15.88 -5.16
C THR A 35 7.32 16.20 -6.18
N ILE A 36 6.21 15.43 -6.24
CA ILE A 36 5.24 15.52 -7.35
C ILE A 36 4.49 16.86 -7.37
N ALA A 37 4.22 17.46 -6.22
CA ALA A 37 3.52 18.75 -6.11
C ALA A 37 4.47 19.95 -6.19
N ASN A 38 5.72 19.78 -6.62
CA ASN A 38 6.79 20.80 -6.66
C ASN A 38 7.15 21.39 -5.28
N SER A 39 6.60 20.85 -4.21
CA SER A 39 6.91 21.17 -2.82
C SER A 39 6.54 19.99 -1.93
N PRO A 40 7.26 19.76 -0.81
CA PRO A 40 6.92 18.72 0.14
C PRO A 40 5.52 18.93 0.72
N VAL A 41 4.70 17.90 0.72
CA VAL A 41 3.36 17.90 1.33
C VAL A 41 3.46 17.47 2.78
N ILE A 42 3.25 18.41 3.69
CA ILE A 42 3.28 18.14 5.14
C ILE A 42 1.96 17.51 5.56
N LEU A 43 2.02 16.30 6.11
CA LEU A 43 0.87 15.54 6.55
C LEU A 43 0.76 15.58 8.09
N GLU A 44 -0.16 16.38 8.61
CA GLU A 44 -0.45 16.44 10.04
C GLU A 44 -1.57 15.46 10.38
N ARG A 45 -1.21 14.37 11.06
CA ARG A 45 -2.14 13.29 11.39
C ARG A 45 -3.39 13.77 12.13
N GLU A 46 -3.26 14.68 13.08
CA GLU A 46 -4.38 15.20 13.86
C GLU A 46 -5.37 15.94 12.98
N GLN A 47 -4.90 16.78 12.07
CA GLN A 47 -5.75 17.50 11.12
C GLN A 47 -6.44 16.56 10.13
N LEU A 48 -5.71 15.54 9.64
CA LEU A 48 -6.27 14.54 8.74
C LEU A 48 -7.36 13.69 9.40
N LEU A 49 -7.28 13.46 10.70
CA LEU A 49 -8.27 12.68 11.44
C LEU A 49 -9.47 13.53 11.89
N SER A 50 -9.24 14.79 12.28
CA SER A 50 -10.31 15.68 12.75
C SER A 50 -11.15 16.26 11.62
N ASN A 51 -10.58 16.42 10.42
CA ASN A 51 -11.27 16.98 9.27
C ASN A 51 -11.19 16.05 8.04
N PRO A 52 -12.13 15.13 7.87
CA PRO A 52 -12.11 14.14 6.78
C PRO A 52 -12.10 14.75 5.36
N ASN A 53 -12.67 15.93 5.20
CA ASN A 53 -12.75 16.61 3.89
C ASN A 53 -11.53 17.49 3.60
N TRP A 54 -10.65 17.67 4.58
CA TRP A 54 -9.46 18.49 4.39
C TRP A 54 -8.33 17.69 3.72
N SER A 55 -7.63 18.33 2.79
CA SER A 55 -6.45 17.79 2.13
C SER A 55 -5.37 18.86 2.05
N PRO A 56 -4.15 18.59 2.54
CA PRO A 56 -3.02 19.50 2.44
C PRO A 56 -2.35 19.47 1.06
N ILE A 57 -2.81 18.61 0.14
CA ILE A 57 -2.20 18.46 -1.19
C ILE A 57 -2.53 19.72 -2.00
N PRO A 58 -1.51 20.49 -2.45
CA PRO A 58 -1.74 21.63 -3.31
C PRO A 58 -2.26 21.19 -4.69
N MET A 59 -2.91 22.12 -5.41
CA MET A 59 -3.29 21.85 -6.80
C MET A 59 -2.05 21.57 -7.63
N HIS A 60 -2.03 20.46 -8.35
CA HIS A 60 -0.96 20.05 -9.23
C HIS A 60 -1.51 19.20 -10.38
N ASP A 61 -0.90 19.32 -11.55
CA ASP A 61 -1.31 18.55 -12.74
C ASP A 61 -0.80 17.10 -12.73
N GLY A 62 0.08 16.78 -11.77
CA GLY A 62 0.77 15.50 -11.71
C GLY A 62 1.90 15.39 -12.73
N VAL A 63 2.46 14.19 -12.84
CA VAL A 63 3.55 13.86 -13.76
C VAL A 63 3.15 12.69 -14.64
N VAL A 64 3.25 12.86 -15.95
CA VAL A 64 3.00 11.75 -16.89
C VAL A 64 4.16 10.75 -16.78
N ALA A 65 3.88 9.57 -16.21
CA ALA A 65 4.86 8.50 -16.05
C ALA A 65 4.96 7.63 -17.31
N ILE A 66 3.82 7.29 -17.92
CA ILE A 66 3.77 6.53 -19.17
C ILE A 66 2.87 7.29 -20.15
N PRO A 67 3.40 7.70 -21.33
CA PRO A 67 2.62 8.36 -22.37
C PRO A 67 1.40 7.52 -22.82
N GLY A 68 0.42 8.18 -23.43
CA GLY A 68 -0.78 7.50 -23.92
C GLY A 68 -1.86 7.32 -22.86
N ARG A 69 -1.80 8.10 -21.78
CA ARG A 69 -2.80 8.08 -20.68
C ARG A 69 -2.90 6.74 -19.96
N LEU A 70 -1.78 6.03 -19.89
CA LEU A 70 -1.72 4.74 -19.19
C LEU A 70 -1.45 4.91 -17.69
N LEU A 71 -0.49 5.78 -17.33
CA LEU A 71 -0.11 6.02 -15.96
C LEU A 71 0.37 7.46 -15.75
N ASN A 72 -0.26 8.14 -14.80
CA ASN A 72 0.20 9.42 -14.28
C ASN A 72 0.54 9.28 -12.80
N PHE A 73 1.48 10.07 -12.32
CA PHE A 73 1.70 10.24 -10.89
C PHE A 73 0.95 11.48 -10.42
N ARG A 74 -0.04 11.27 -9.55
CA ARG A 74 -0.87 12.31 -8.94
C ARG A 74 -1.10 11.97 -7.48
N LEU A 75 -0.86 12.93 -6.59
CA LEU A 75 -1.01 12.70 -5.16
C LEU A 75 -2.48 12.60 -4.76
N VAL A 76 -2.80 11.58 -4.00
CA VAL A 76 -4.13 11.36 -3.43
C VAL A 76 -3.98 10.84 -2.00
N LEU A 77 -4.81 11.37 -1.08
CA LEU A 77 -4.99 10.80 0.25
C LEU A 77 -6.26 9.96 0.26
N ASN A 78 -6.10 8.66 0.43
CA ASN A 78 -7.17 7.68 0.38
C ASN A 78 -7.55 7.23 1.80
N ASP A 79 -8.74 7.56 2.24
CA ASP A 79 -9.31 7.17 3.54
C ASP A 79 -10.23 5.94 3.46
N GLY A 80 -10.45 5.41 2.24
CA GLY A 80 -11.26 4.22 1.98
C GLY A 80 -10.51 3.07 1.31
N ALA A 81 -11.24 2.29 0.53
CA ALA A 81 -10.72 1.31 -0.41
C ALA A 81 -10.48 1.94 -1.79
N VAL A 82 -10.10 1.12 -2.76
CA VAL A 82 -9.98 1.53 -4.16
C VAL A 82 -11.29 2.19 -4.61
N PHE A 83 -11.19 3.32 -5.31
CA PHE A 83 -12.32 4.15 -5.77
C PHE A 83 -13.12 4.85 -4.65
N GLY A 84 -12.53 5.07 -3.46
CA GLY A 84 -13.17 5.82 -2.37
C GLY A 84 -14.33 5.10 -1.67
N ILE A 85 -14.54 3.80 -1.95
CA ILE A 85 -15.56 3.01 -1.25
C ILE A 85 -15.21 2.94 0.23
N GLY A 86 -16.16 3.26 1.11
CA GLY A 86 -15.99 3.22 2.55
C GLY A 86 -15.12 4.36 3.10
N SER A 87 -15.16 5.56 2.48
CA SER A 87 -14.47 6.73 3.01
C SER A 87 -14.83 6.96 4.48
N GLN A 88 -13.86 7.45 5.27
CA GLN A 88 -13.97 7.65 6.73
C GLN A 88 -14.06 6.36 7.59
N GLN A 89 -13.97 5.17 6.99
CA GLN A 89 -14.00 3.89 7.72
C GLN A 89 -12.58 3.37 8.03
N ARG A 90 -11.67 4.24 8.46
CA ARG A 90 -10.27 3.92 8.73
C ARG A 90 -10.09 2.67 9.61
N ILE A 91 -10.85 2.56 10.71
CA ILE A 91 -10.76 1.44 11.65
C ILE A 91 -11.17 0.13 10.95
N PHE A 92 -12.23 0.17 10.15
CA PHE A 92 -12.65 -0.98 9.36
C PHE A 92 -11.51 -1.47 8.44
N PHE A 93 -10.84 -0.55 7.71
CA PHE A 93 -9.74 -0.92 6.82
C PHE A 93 -8.47 -1.36 7.55
N ILE A 94 -8.22 -0.87 8.75
CA ILE A 94 -7.15 -1.40 9.61
C ILE A 94 -7.45 -2.86 9.97
N LEU A 95 -8.65 -3.15 10.49
CA LEU A 95 -9.05 -4.50 10.87
C LEU A 95 -9.08 -5.44 9.66
N PHE A 96 -9.63 -4.99 8.54
CA PHE A 96 -9.65 -5.74 7.28
C PHE A 96 -8.22 -6.10 6.82
N THR A 97 -7.30 -5.14 6.86
CA THR A 97 -5.90 -5.38 6.49
C THR A 97 -5.25 -6.39 7.42
N VAL A 98 -5.46 -6.27 8.73
CA VAL A 98 -4.93 -7.22 9.72
C VAL A 98 -5.45 -8.63 9.44
N VAL A 99 -6.74 -8.78 9.21
CA VAL A 99 -7.34 -10.09 8.85
C VAL A 99 -6.75 -10.63 7.54
N ALA A 100 -6.60 -9.79 6.52
CA ALA A 100 -6.00 -10.20 5.25
C ALA A 100 -4.54 -10.67 5.42
N LEU A 101 -3.75 -10.00 6.27
CA LEU A 101 -2.38 -10.42 6.60
C LEU A 101 -2.36 -11.77 7.32
N PHE A 102 -3.28 -12.01 8.25
CA PHE A 102 -3.44 -13.32 8.89
C PHE A 102 -3.81 -14.42 7.90
N ILE A 103 -4.74 -14.15 6.98
CA ILE A 103 -5.13 -15.10 5.93
C ILE A 103 -3.93 -15.42 5.02
N ALA A 104 -3.15 -14.41 4.61
CA ALA A 104 -1.94 -14.62 3.81
C ALA A 104 -0.91 -15.49 4.55
N GLY A 105 -0.69 -15.26 5.83
CA GLY A 105 0.17 -16.11 6.68
C GLY A 105 -0.37 -17.54 6.82
N TRP A 106 -1.67 -17.69 6.97
CA TRP A 106 -2.33 -19.01 7.02
C TRP A 106 -2.18 -19.77 5.69
N ILE A 107 -2.40 -19.10 4.54
CA ILE A 107 -2.18 -19.67 3.21
C ILE A 107 -0.72 -20.11 3.06
N PHE A 108 0.24 -19.26 3.43
CA PHE A 108 1.64 -19.63 3.42
C PHE A 108 1.91 -20.92 4.19
N GLY A 109 1.39 -21.01 5.42
CA GLY A 109 1.69 -22.15 6.29
C GLY A 109 0.99 -23.44 5.90
N ARG A 110 -0.24 -23.37 5.39
CA ARG A 110 -1.11 -24.53 5.16
C ARG A 110 -1.19 -24.97 3.70
N HIS A 111 -1.04 -24.04 2.77
CA HIS A 111 -1.29 -24.26 1.34
C HIS A 111 -0.02 -24.13 0.47
N THR A 112 1.16 -23.87 1.08
CA THR A 112 2.42 -23.87 0.33
C THR A 112 3.42 -24.85 0.91
N THR A 113 4.35 -25.27 0.06
CA THR A 113 5.44 -26.20 0.40
C THR A 113 6.79 -25.48 0.24
N ASP A 114 7.85 -26.08 0.76
CA ASP A 114 9.24 -25.60 0.68
C ASP A 114 9.71 -25.26 -0.75
N LYS A 115 9.06 -25.83 -1.78
CA LYS A 115 9.40 -25.65 -3.20
C LYS A 115 8.61 -24.55 -3.90
N ASN A 116 7.55 -24.02 -3.29
CA ASN A 116 6.66 -23.02 -3.90
C ASN A 116 7.22 -21.58 -3.84
N THR A 117 8.44 -21.37 -4.35
CA THR A 117 9.13 -20.07 -4.29
C THR A 117 8.30 -18.93 -4.86
N THR A 118 7.61 -19.13 -5.99
CA THR A 118 6.74 -18.09 -6.59
C THR A 118 5.60 -17.71 -5.66
N ALA A 119 4.98 -18.67 -4.97
CA ALA A 119 3.93 -18.39 -4.00
C ALA A 119 4.48 -17.61 -2.79
N HIS A 120 5.69 -17.94 -2.32
CA HIS A 120 6.33 -17.20 -1.21
C HIS A 120 6.63 -15.75 -1.61
N ILE A 121 7.10 -15.51 -2.85
CA ILE A 121 7.32 -14.16 -3.37
C ILE A 121 5.98 -13.41 -3.49
N ALA A 122 4.95 -14.01 -4.07
CA ALA A 122 3.65 -13.39 -4.23
C ALA A 122 3.02 -13.01 -2.87
N LEU A 123 3.05 -13.94 -1.91
CA LEU A 123 2.57 -13.68 -0.55
C LEU A 123 3.41 -12.61 0.16
N GLY A 124 4.73 -12.62 -0.04
CA GLY A 124 5.63 -11.59 0.48
C GLY A 124 5.28 -10.20 -0.04
N LEU A 125 4.99 -10.06 -1.34
CA LEU A 125 4.57 -8.79 -1.94
C LEU A 125 3.20 -8.32 -1.40
N ILE A 126 2.24 -9.24 -1.24
CA ILE A 126 0.93 -8.93 -0.63
C ILE A 126 1.12 -8.45 0.81
N LEU A 127 1.93 -9.15 1.60
CA LEU A 127 2.23 -8.76 2.97
C LEU A 127 2.95 -7.39 3.01
N GLY A 128 3.93 -7.16 2.16
CA GLY A 128 4.69 -5.90 2.10
C GLY A 128 3.80 -4.70 1.78
N GLY A 129 3.01 -4.78 0.72
CA GLY A 129 2.06 -3.71 0.34
C GLY A 129 0.95 -3.51 1.37
N GLY A 130 0.43 -4.61 1.96
CA GLY A 130 -0.55 -4.55 3.05
C GLY A 130 0.02 -3.86 4.31
N LEU A 131 1.26 -4.16 4.68
CA LEU A 131 1.95 -3.51 5.81
C LEU A 131 2.23 -2.03 5.55
N GLY A 132 2.61 -1.64 4.31
CA GLY A 132 2.79 -0.24 3.95
C GLY A 132 1.49 0.56 4.05
N ASN A 133 0.38 0.03 3.53
CA ASN A 133 -0.94 0.65 3.68
C ASN A 133 -1.44 0.67 5.14
N LEU A 134 -1.09 -0.33 5.94
CA LEU A 134 -1.40 -0.36 7.37
C LEU A 134 -0.60 0.71 8.13
N TYR A 135 0.69 0.84 7.80
CA TYR A 135 1.56 1.90 8.33
C TYR A 135 0.94 3.28 8.07
N ASP A 136 0.56 3.58 6.84
CA ASP A 136 -0.05 4.87 6.49
C ASP A 136 -1.34 5.12 7.30
N ARG A 137 -2.21 4.12 7.43
CA ARG A 137 -3.45 4.27 8.22
C ARG A 137 -3.20 4.49 9.71
N ILE A 138 -2.18 3.87 10.28
CA ILE A 138 -1.88 3.99 11.71
C ILE A 138 -1.16 5.31 12.01
N PHE A 139 -0.11 5.63 11.25
CA PHE A 139 0.80 6.72 11.59
C PHE A 139 0.45 8.04 10.91
N ILE A 140 -0.10 8.00 9.70
CA ILE A 140 -0.50 9.20 8.94
C ILE A 140 -1.99 9.47 9.07
N GLY A 141 -2.82 8.43 9.12
CA GLY A 141 -4.27 8.51 9.22
C GLY A 141 -4.99 8.12 7.94
N ARG A 142 -4.39 8.34 6.78
CA ARG A 142 -4.89 7.99 5.44
C ARG A 142 -3.78 7.34 4.62
N VAL A 143 -4.16 6.54 3.61
CA VAL A 143 -3.19 5.95 2.69
C VAL A 143 -2.73 7.00 1.69
N ARG A 144 -1.42 7.10 1.50
CA ARG A 144 -0.79 7.92 0.48
C ARG A 144 -0.78 7.16 -0.83
N ASP A 145 -1.53 7.62 -1.80
CA ASP A 145 -1.55 7.08 -3.16
C ASP A 145 -0.97 8.10 -4.14
N PHE A 146 -0.28 7.62 -5.19
CA PHE A 146 0.29 8.50 -6.20
C PHE A 146 0.21 7.93 -7.63
N MET A 147 -0.15 6.66 -7.79
CA MET A 147 -0.31 6.02 -9.10
C MET A 147 -1.74 6.19 -9.61
N HIS A 148 -1.94 6.99 -10.65
CA HIS A 148 -3.22 7.21 -11.28
C HIS A 148 -3.25 6.55 -12.66
N MET A 149 -3.89 5.39 -12.71
CA MET A 149 -4.08 4.65 -13.96
C MET A 149 -5.27 5.18 -14.74
N PHE A 150 -5.14 5.28 -16.08
CA PHE A 150 -6.20 5.70 -16.99
C PHE A 150 -6.88 7.02 -16.58
N PRO A 151 -6.13 8.14 -16.46
CA PRO A 151 -6.60 9.38 -15.84
C PRO A 151 -7.84 10.04 -16.49
N ASP A 152 -8.19 9.68 -17.71
CA ASP A 152 -9.34 10.27 -18.43
C ASP A 152 -10.56 9.35 -18.51
N ARG A 153 -10.55 8.20 -17.87
CA ARG A 153 -11.76 7.40 -17.69
C ARG A 153 -12.45 7.87 -16.43
N HIS A 154 -13.44 8.73 -16.59
CA HIS A 154 -14.42 9.00 -15.53
C HIS A 154 -15.18 7.68 -15.29
N LEU A 155 -14.81 6.96 -14.25
CA LEU A 155 -15.57 5.85 -13.70
C LEU A 155 -16.55 6.37 -12.67
#